data_d3215fd25fb27f3f423fc8a19a948d5e
#
_entry.id   d3215fd25fb27f3f423fc8a19a948d5e
#
_cell.length_a   1.000
_cell.length_b   1.000
_cell.length_c   1.000
_cell.angle_alpha   90.00
_cell.angle_beta   90.00
_cell.angle_gamma   90.00
#
_symmetry.space_group_name_H-M   'P 1'
#
loop_
_entity.id
_entity.type
_entity.pdbx_description
1 polymer ?
#
loop_
_entity_poly.entity_id
_entity_poly.type
_entity_poly.pdbx_seq_one_letter_code
_entity_poly.pdbx_strand_id
1 'polypeptide(L)'
;MIPQRNLSLLANRLAKAGGRRIPESALERDYCLAWFLSVLSQTALHGILAFKGGTALKQCYFSDCRFSEDLDFTLLQPTTLPEILRDLEPVYVGVREASGIQFGFDREDRHAHENSHTFLLRYTGPLPAGGTVK
;
A
#
# COMPACT_ATOMS: atom_id res chain seq x y z
N MET A 1 -0.75 -13.98 6.38
CA MET A 1 -1.88 -13.02 6.22
C MET A 1 -2.85 -13.21 7.37
N ILE A 2 -3.25 -12.13 8.03
CA ILE A 2 -4.21 -12.23 9.15
C ILE A 2 -5.60 -12.58 8.63
N PRO A 3 -6.44 -13.30 9.41
CA PRO A 3 -7.82 -13.59 9.04
C PRO A 3 -8.67 -12.32 8.99
N GLN A 4 -9.72 -12.34 8.15
CA GLN A 4 -10.69 -11.24 8.08
C GLN A 4 -11.29 -10.90 9.46
N ARG A 5 -11.53 -11.89 10.30
CA ARG A 5 -12.04 -11.72 11.65
C ARG A 5 -11.21 -10.72 12.47
N ASN A 6 -9.89 -10.71 12.28
CA ASN A 6 -9.00 -9.82 13.01
C ASN A 6 -9.19 -8.36 12.58
N LEU A 7 -9.51 -8.09 11.33
CA LEU A 7 -9.85 -6.75 10.85
C LEU A 7 -11.15 -6.25 11.49
N SER A 8 -12.16 -7.12 11.56
CA SER A 8 -13.45 -6.78 12.19
C SER A 8 -13.27 -6.46 13.68
N LEU A 9 -12.47 -7.26 14.38
CA LEU A 9 -12.16 -7.03 15.80
C LEU A 9 -11.42 -5.72 16.02
N LEU A 10 -10.47 -5.39 15.15
CA LEU A 10 -9.72 -4.15 15.23
C LEU A 10 -10.64 -2.94 14.96
N ALA A 11 -11.49 -3.02 13.94
CA ALA A 11 -12.45 -1.95 13.62
C ALA A 11 -13.39 -1.68 14.81
N ASN A 12 -13.88 -2.73 15.45
CA ASN A 12 -14.75 -2.60 16.64
C ASN A 12 -14.00 -2.01 17.84
N ARG A 13 -12.75 -2.42 18.03
CA ARG A 13 -11.91 -1.89 19.13
C ARG A 13 -11.62 -0.40 18.95
N LEU A 14 -11.31 0.03 17.74
CA LEU A 14 -11.07 1.45 17.43
C LEU A 14 -12.33 2.30 17.63
N ALA A 15 -13.50 1.77 17.24
CA ALA A 15 -14.77 2.45 17.46
C ALA A 15 -15.08 2.63 18.94
N LYS A 16 -14.80 1.61 19.79
CA LYS A 16 -15.02 1.65 21.24
C LYS A 16 -14.06 2.59 21.97
N ALA A 17 -12.88 2.84 21.43
CA ALA A 17 -11.89 3.74 22.02
C ALA A 17 -12.24 5.24 21.84
N GLY A 18 -13.45 5.56 21.41
CA GLY A 18 -13.93 6.94 21.22
C GLY A 18 -13.54 7.52 19.85
N GLY A 19 -12.98 6.69 18.96
CA GLY A 19 -12.64 7.07 17.61
C GLY A 19 -13.79 6.85 16.63
N ARG A 20 -13.60 7.30 15.40
CA ARG A 20 -14.46 6.95 14.28
C ARG A 20 -14.36 5.45 14.02
N ARG A 21 -15.48 4.84 13.63
CA ARG A 21 -15.43 3.51 13.06
C ARG A 21 -14.69 3.56 11.73
N ILE A 22 -13.57 2.88 11.65
CA ILE A 22 -12.77 2.79 10.43
C ILE A 22 -13.28 1.59 9.63
N PRO A 23 -13.62 1.77 8.32
CA PRO A 23 -14.04 0.65 7.48
C PRO A 23 -12.99 -0.46 7.45
N GLU A 24 -13.42 -1.71 7.45
CA GLU A 24 -12.52 -2.85 7.34
C GLU A 24 -11.66 -2.80 6.07
N SER A 25 -12.22 -2.27 4.97
CA SER A 25 -11.48 -2.10 3.71
C SER A 25 -10.30 -1.13 3.84
N ALA A 26 -10.44 -0.07 4.66
CA ALA A 26 -9.35 0.85 4.93
C ALA A 26 -8.25 0.20 5.78
N LEU A 27 -8.64 -0.59 6.78
CA LEU A 27 -7.70 -1.36 7.60
C LEU A 27 -6.97 -2.42 6.77
N GLU A 28 -7.68 -3.10 5.87
CA GLU A 28 -7.06 -4.06 4.95
C GLU A 28 -6.03 -3.37 4.06
N ARG A 29 -6.39 -2.23 3.47
CA ARG A 29 -5.48 -1.47 2.62
C ARG A 29 -4.21 -1.09 3.37
N ASP A 30 -4.35 -0.54 4.57
CA ASP A 30 -3.22 -0.16 5.41
C ASP A 30 -2.32 -1.36 5.73
N TYR A 31 -2.91 -2.47 6.09
CA TYR A 31 -2.19 -3.72 6.36
C TYR A 31 -1.43 -4.22 5.13
N CYS A 32 -2.10 -4.24 3.97
CA CYS A 32 -1.47 -4.68 2.71
C CYS A 32 -0.34 -3.74 2.29
N LEU A 33 -0.53 -2.42 2.44
CA LEU A 33 0.48 -1.43 2.12
C LEU A 33 1.69 -1.50 3.05
N ALA A 34 1.48 -1.81 4.32
CA ALA A 34 2.59 -1.99 5.26
C ALA A 34 3.50 -3.14 4.83
N TRP A 35 2.94 -4.26 4.40
CA TRP A 35 3.71 -5.37 3.83
C TRP A 35 4.42 -4.98 2.54
N PHE A 36 3.71 -4.30 1.66
CA PHE A 36 4.28 -3.85 0.39
C PHE A 36 5.49 -2.94 0.61
N LEU A 37 5.37 -1.94 1.45
CA LEU A 37 6.46 -1.00 1.75
C LEU A 37 7.63 -1.69 2.45
N SER A 38 7.35 -2.62 3.35
CA SER A 38 8.38 -3.38 4.05
C SER A 38 9.23 -4.21 3.08
N VAL A 39 8.59 -4.91 2.14
CA VAL A 39 9.30 -5.71 1.14
C VAL A 39 10.00 -4.81 0.12
N LEU A 40 9.35 -3.75 -0.32
CA LEU A 40 9.94 -2.79 -1.28
C LEU A 40 11.23 -2.20 -0.73
N SER A 41 11.30 -1.90 0.56
CA SER A 41 12.50 -1.36 1.20
C SER A 41 13.70 -2.31 1.16
N GLN A 42 13.47 -3.60 0.91
CA GLN A 42 14.50 -4.63 0.81
C GLN A 42 14.90 -4.94 -0.64
N THR A 43 14.30 -4.27 -1.61
CA THR A 43 14.57 -4.46 -3.04
C THR A 43 15.42 -3.33 -3.61
N ALA A 44 15.86 -3.50 -4.86
CA ALA A 44 16.62 -2.49 -5.59
C ALA A 44 15.87 -1.15 -5.75
N LEU A 45 14.54 -1.16 -5.70
CA LEU A 45 13.71 0.04 -5.77
C LEU A 45 13.94 0.99 -4.59
N HIS A 46 14.43 0.51 -3.47
CA HIS A 46 14.79 1.35 -2.33
C HIS A 46 15.80 2.45 -2.69
N GLY A 47 16.73 2.17 -3.61
CA GLY A 47 17.71 3.15 -4.08
C GLY A 47 17.19 4.08 -5.19
N ILE A 48 16.04 3.78 -5.78
CA ILE A 48 15.44 4.51 -6.91
C ILE A 48 14.27 5.37 -6.46
N LEU A 49 13.51 4.92 -5.48
CA LEU A 49 12.30 5.57 -5.00
C LEU A 49 12.48 6.07 -3.57
N ALA A 50 12.16 7.33 -3.33
CA ALA A 50 12.03 7.88 -1.99
C ALA A 50 10.55 7.95 -1.63
N PHE A 51 10.17 7.30 -0.54
CA PHE A 51 8.79 7.30 -0.07
C PHE A 51 8.43 8.66 0.53
N LYS A 52 7.39 9.27 -0.03
CA LYS A 52 6.77 10.47 0.52
C LYS A 52 5.57 10.07 1.38
N GLY A 53 5.33 10.75 2.46
CA GLY A 53 4.14 10.50 3.27
C GLY A 53 4.32 9.45 4.38
N GLY A 54 5.54 8.98 4.63
CA GLY A 54 5.84 8.17 5.82
C GLY A 54 5.43 8.86 7.11
N THR A 55 5.39 10.19 7.11
CA THR A 55 4.87 11.03 8.18
C THR A 55 3.35 10.88 8.33
N ALA A 56 2.62 10.67 7.25
CA ALA A 56 1.17 10.47 7.28
C ALA A 56 0.80 9.14 7.95
N LEU A 57 1.58 8.08 7.73
CA LEU A 57 1.39 6.80 8.44
C LEU A 57 1.64 6.94 9.94
N LYS A 58 2.62 7.76 10.33
CA LYS A 58 2.89 8.05 11.76
C LYS A 58 1.80 8.91 12.39
N GLN A 59 1.19 9.83 11.65
CA GLN A 59 0.09 10.66 12.12
C GLN A 59 -1.19 9.86 12.35
N CYS A 60 -1.31 8.68 11.75
CA CYS A 60 -2.44 7.79 11.97
C CYS A 60 -2.50 7.17 13.37
N TYR A 61 -1.45 7.26 14.15
CA TYR A 61 -1.47 6.84 15.55
C TYR A 61 -1.95 7.94 16.52
N PHE A 62 -2.20 9.15 16.02
CA PHE A 62 -2.60 10.31 16.83
C PHE A 62 -3.89 10.94 16.29
N SER A 63 -4.89 10.92 17.06
CA SER A 63 -6.23 11.54 17.12
C SER A 63 -7.04 11.91 15.87
N ASP A 64 -6.54 12.17 14.67
CA ASP A 64 -7.35 12.44 13.47
C ASP A 64 -6.85 11.59 12.29
N CYS A 65 -6.95 10.30 12.49
CA CYS A 65 -6.39 9.31 11.61
C CYS A 65 -7.06 9.27 10.24
N ARG A 66 -6.37 9.75 9.23
CA ARG A 66 -6.65 9.39 7.85
C ARG A 66 -5.68 8.28 7.45
N PHE A 67 -6.21 7.10 7.16
CA PHE A 67 -5.42 6.06 6.53
C PHE A 67 -5.04 6.52 5.12
N SER A 68 -3.76 6.35 4.78
CA SER A 68 -3.28 6.71 3.45
C SER A 68 -4.00 5.87 2.39
N GLU A 69 -4.61 6.54 1.43
CA GLU A 69 -5.28 5.86 0.31
C GLU A 69 -4.32 5.59 -0.85
N ASP A 70 -3.28 6.41 -0.97
CA ASP A 70 -2.34 6.39 -2.08
C ASP A 70 -0.90 6.28 -1.57
N LEU A 71 -0.03 5.74 -2.42
CA LEU A 71 1.41 5.72 -2.19
C LEU A 71 2.07 6.75 -3.10
N ASP A 72 2.84 7.65 -2.51
CA ASP A 72 3.62 8.64 -3.24
C ASP A 72 5.11 8.41 -3.06
N PHE A 73 5.83 8.41 -4.18
CA PHE A 73 7.28 8.28 -4.21
C PHE A 73 7.91 9.39 -5.02
N THR A 74 9.15 9.74 -4.69
CA THR A 74 9.98 10.57 -5.54
C THR A 74 11.01 9.69 -6.25
N LEU A 75 11.12 9.83 -7.57
CA LEU A 75 12.19 9.19 -8.32
C LEU A 75 13.52 9.87 -7.98
N LEU A 76 14.48 9.09 -7.50
CA LEU A 76 15.82 9.57 -7.20
C LEU A 76 16.71 9.58 -8.44
N GLN A 77 16.30 8.90 -9.49
CA GLN A 77 16.94 8.90 -10.80
C GLN A 77 15.89 8.70 -11.89
N PRO A 78 16.12 9.18 -13.13
CA PRO A 78 15.21 8.97 -14.24
C PRO A 78 14.98 7.48 -14.47
N THR A 79 13.72 7.03 -14.49
CA THR A 79 13.35 5.64 -14.67
C THR A 79 12.06 5.58 -15.48
N THR A 80 12.00 4.69 -16.46
CA THR A 80 10.80 4.52 -17.27
C THR A 80 9.75 3.66 -16.53
N LEU A 81 8.48 3.82 -16.90
CA LEU A 81 7.40 3.01 -16.31
C LEU A 81 7.61 1.50 -16.53
N PRO A 82 7.99 1.00 -17.73
CA PRO A 82 8.29 -0.43 -17.90
C PRO A 82 9.38 -0.94 -16.96
N GLU A 83 10.42 -0.15 -16.71
CA GLU A 83 11.48 -0.52 -15.78
C GLU A 83 10.97 -0.60 -14.33
N ILE A 84 10.12 0.36 -13.91
CA ILE A 84 9.49 0.35 -12.59
C ILE A 84 8.62 -0.89 -12.43
N LEU A 85 7.78 -1.19 -13.41
CA LEU A 85 6.89 -2.35 -13.38
C LEU A 85 7.67 -3.66 -13.33
N ARG A 86 8.76 -3.75 -14.05
CA ARG A 86 9.66 -4.92 -14.00
C ARG A 86 10.27 -5.09 -12.61
N ASP A 87 10.73 -4.00 -12.01
CA ASP A 87 11.37 -4.03 -10.70
C ASP A 87 10.40 -4.21 -9.55
N LEU A 88 9.09 -4.02 -9.78
CA LEU A 88 8.05 -4.34 -8.82
C LEU A 88 7.73 -5.84 -8.74
N GLU A 89 8.04 -6.62 -9.76
CA GLU A 89 7.75 -8.07 -9.73
C GLU A 89 8.38 -8.78 -8.52
N PRO A 90 9.66 -8.55 -8.17
CA PRO A 90 10.23 -9.12 -6.94
C PRO A 90 9.50 -8.68 -5.66
N VAL A 91 8.95 -7.47 -5.65
CA VAL A 91 8.15 -6.98 -4.51
C VAL A 91 6.88 -7.80 -4.37
N TYR A 92 6.16 -8.04 -5.46
CA TYR A 92 4.94 -8.87 -5.45
C TYR A 92 5.23 -10.28 -4.94
N VAL A 93 6.29 -10.89 -5.44
CA VAL A 93 6.71 -12.23 -5.02
C VAL A 93 7.07 -12.25 -3.53
N GLY A 94 7.85 -11.29 -3.06
CA GLY A 94 8.27 -11.19 -1.66
C GLY A 94 7.09 -10.99 -0.71
N VAL A 95 6.13 -10.15 -1.07
CA VAL A 95 4.92 -9.94 -0.26
C VAL A 95 4.10 -11.22 -0.18
N ARG A 96 3.91 -11.90 -1.30
CA ARG A 96 3.16 -13.15 -1.35
C ARG A 96 3.81 -14.24 -0.49
N GLU A 97 5.12 -14.39 -0.57
CA GLU A 97 5.86 -15.37 0.22
C GLU A 97 5.83 -15.07 1.71
N ALA A 98 5.91 -13.79 2.08
CA ALA A 98 5.97 -13.38 3.49
C ALA A 98 4.59 -13.34 4.15
N SER A 99 3.55 -12.97 3.42
CA SER A 99 2.22 -12.69 4.01
C SER A 99 1.05 -13.39 3.33
N GLY A 100 1.23 -13.93 2.13
CA GLY A 100 0.14 -14.46 1.31
C GLY A 100 -0.67 -13.42 0.56
N ILE A 101 -0.41 -12.14 0.76
CA ILE A 101 -1.07 -11.06 0.04
C ILE A 101 -0.55 -11.00 -1.40
N GLN A 102 -1.47 -10.90 -2.36
CA GLN A 102 -1.14 -10.86 -3.77
C GLN A 102 -1.29 -9.43 -4.29
N PHE A 103 -0.24 -8.91 -4.90
CA PHE A 103 -0.24 -7.65 -5.64
C PHE A 103 -0.02 -7.89 -7.12
N GLY A 104 -0.55 -7.00 -7.95
CA GLY A 104 -0.32 -6.99 -9.37
C GLY A 104 -0.65 -5.65 -10.00
N PHE A 105 -0.08 -5.39 -11.16
CA PHE A 105 -0.38 -4.19 -11.93
C PHE A 105 -1.81 -4.26 -12.47
N ASP A 106 -2.56 -3.17 -12.31
CA ASP A 106 -3.92 -3.04 -12.85
C ASP A 106 -3.93 -2.21 -14.13
N ARG A 107 -3.62 -0.93 -14.02
CA ARG A 107 -3.59 -0.02 -15.15
C ARG A 107 -2.80 1.25 -14.86
N GLU A 108 -2.33 1.90 -15.93
CA GLU A 108 -1.73 3.22 -15.84
C GLU A 108 -2.83 4.29 -15.78
N ASP A 109 -2.62 5.31 -14.96
CA ASP A 109 -3.46 6.49 -14.93
C ASP A 109 -2.95 7.50 -15.98
N ARG A 110 -3.80 7.85 -16.94
CA ARG A 110 -3.43 8.68 -18.10
C ARG A 110 -3.23 10.17 -17.79
N HIS A 111 -3.46 10.60 -16.58
CA HIS A 111 -3.24 11.99 -16.17
C HIS A 111 -1.81 12.27 -15.70
N ALA A 112 -0.87 11.44 -16.08
CA ALA A 112 0.52 11.58 -15.70
C ALA A 112 1.19 12.78 -16.39
N HIS A 113 1.94 13.56 -15.61
CA HIS A 113 2.84 14.60 -16.12
C HIS A 113 4.12 13.99 -16.69
N GLU A 114 4.83 14.73 -17.55
CA GLU A 114 6.00 14.23 -18.29
C GLU A 114 7.09 13.53 -17.46
N ASN A 115 7.24 13.91 -16.20
CA ASN A 115 8.27 13.35 -15.30
C ASN A 115 7.69 12.53 -14.14
N SER A 116 6.44 12.09 -14.26
CA SER A 116 5.81 11.28 -13.22
C SER A 116 5.03 10.11 -13.83
N HIS A 117 5.00 9.03 -13.09
CA HIS A 117 4.24 7.83 -13.47
C HIS A 117 3.19 7.60 -12.39
N THR A 118 1.94 7.47 -12.82
CA THR A 118 0.83 7.16 -11.93
C THR A 118 0.13 5.91 -12.44
N PHE A 119 -0.01 4.92 -11.59
CA PHE A 119 -0.63 3.65 -11.95
C PHE A 119 -1.32 3.03 -10.74
N LEU A 120 -2.22 2.10 -11.02
CA LEU A 120 -2.95 1.38 -9.99
C LEU A 120 -2.44 -0.05 -9.87
N LEU A 121 -2.29 -0.50 -8.63
CA LEU A 121 -2.01 -1.88 -8.29
C LEU A 121 -3.26 -2.51 -7.70
N ARG A 122 -3.53 -3.77 -8.08
CA ARG A 122 -4.54 -4.59 -7.41
C ARG A 122 -3.90 -5.37 -6.29
N TYR A 123 -4.66 -5.55 -5.23
CA TYR A 123 -4.24 -6.43 -4.15
C TYR A 123 -5.39 -7.33 -3.72
N THR A 124 -5.04 -8.52 -3.26
CA THR A 124 -5.94 -9.47 -2.62
C THR A 124 -5.40 -9.76 -1.24
N GLY A 125 -6.08 -9.27 -0.22
CA GLY A 125 -5.73 -9.40 1.19
C GLY A 125 -6.73 -10.25 1.95
N PRO A 126 -6.92 -10.00 3.25
CA PRO A 126 -7.83 -10.76 4.11
C PRO A 126 -9.29 -10.68 3.71
N LEU A 127 -9.73 -9.58 3.09
CA LEU A 127 -11.11 -9.43 2.66
C LEU A 127 -11.33 -10.07 1.28
N PRO A 128 -12.50 -10.68 1.03
CA PRO A 128 -12.75 -11.40 -0.23
C PRO A 128 -12.71 -10.52 -1.48
N ALA A 129 -13.12 -9.27 -1.36
CA ALA A 129 -13.24 -8.37 -2.51
C ALA A 129 -11.91 -7.84 -3.02
N GLY A 130 -10.86 -7.83 -2.18
CA GLY A 130 -9.61 -7.17 -2.51
C GLY A 130 -9.78 -5.67 -2.71
N GLY A 131 -8.81 -5.03 -3.36
CA GLY A 131 -8.87 -3.60 -3.62
C GLY A 131 -7.80 -3.13 -4.60
N THR A 132 -7.78 -1.82 -4.82
CA THR A 132 -6.76 -1.15 -5.63
C THR A 132 -6.11 -0.02 -4.84
N VAL A 133 -4.85 0.25 -5.17
CA VAL A 133 -4.09 1.38 -4.63
C VAL A 133 -3.38 2.12 -5.76
N LYS A 134 -3.32 3.44 -5.64
CA LYS A 134 -2.69 4.31 -6.62
C LYS A 134 -1.26 4.65 -6.22
#